data_174aa674e071afb5d471bac942e57eee
#
_entry.id   174aa674e071afb5d471bac942e57eee
#
_cell.length_a   1.000
_cell.length_b   1.000
_cell.length_c   1.000
_cell.angle_alpha   90.00
_cell.angle_beta   90.00
_cell.angle_gamma   90.00
#
_symmetry.space_group_name_H-M   'P 1'
#
loop_
_entity.id
_entity.type
_entity.pdbx_description
1 polymer ?
#
loop_
_entity_poly.entity_id
_entity_poly.type
_entity_poly.pdbx_seq_one_letter_code
_entity_poly.pdbx_strand_id
1 'polypeptide(L)'
;MIWKLFLDDDADNFRRPEISIENPEWRKAMDLPTAPPNTEPRLLGSWKIARSYKEAIDLFSQFGLPLFASFDHDLADGRDGISVAKRMIELDLDADGSLLSRFFCYEVHSGNRVGRENISGLLNGYLVHRASEADLSGLRPGDLLAGSSKEKDAEEFRVANALGWIEGV
;
A
#
# COMPACT_ATOMS: atom_id res chain seq x y z
N MET A 1 11.42 3.14 7.67
CA MET A 1 10.55 4.33 7.84
C MET A 1 9.15 3.94 7.38
N ILE A 2 8.12 4.15 8.20
CA ILE A 2 6.73 3.88 7.81
C ILE A 2 6.22 5.06 6.99
N TRP A 3 5.74 4.81 5.78
CA TRP A 3 5.21 5.83 4.89
C TRP A 3 4.11 5.27 3.97
N LYS A 4 3.36 6.18 3.37
CA LYS A 4 2.23 5.87 2.48
C LYS A 4 2.44 6.51 1.12
N LEU A 5 2.08 5.78 0.06
CA LEU A 5 2.12 6.28 -1.31
C LEU A 5 0.75 6.83 -1.72
N PHE A 6 0.73 8.04 -2.24
CA PHE A 6 -0.38 8.57 -3.02
C PHE A 6 0.09 8.75 -4.46
N LEU A 7 -0.43 7.93 -5.35
CA LEU A 7 -0.08 7.90 -6.76
C LEU A 7 -1.22 8.53 -7.56
N ASP A 8 -1.02 9.74 -8.07
CA ASP A 8 -2.04 10.51 -8.77
C ASP A 8 -1.35 11.66 -9.53
N ASP A 9 -1.50 11.73 -10.86
CA ASP A 9 -0.85 12.74 -11.69
C ASP A 9 -1.44 14.14 -11.50
N ASP A 10 -2.69 14.23 -11.05
CA ASP A 10 -3.37 15.46 -10.65
C ASP A 10 -3.23 15.79 -9.15
N ALA A 11 -2.28 15.16 -8.44
CA ALA A 11 -2.04 15.39 -7.02
C ALA A 11 -1.52 16.80 -6.76
N ASP A 12 -2.42 17.75 -6.76
CA ASP A 12 -2.23 19.17 -6.48
C ASP A 12 -2.96 19.60 -5.20
N ASN A 13 -3.33 20.87 -5.12
CA ASN A 13 -4.08 21.41 -3.98
C ASN A 13 -5.51 20.84 -3.83
N PHE A 14 -6.05 20.18 -4.88
CA PHE A 14 -7.41 19.65 -4.90
C PHE A 14 -7.46 18.12 -4.76
N ARG A 15 -6.40 17.43 -5.18
CA ARG A 15 -6.28 15.97 -5.07
C ARG A 15 -5.12 15.60 -4.15
N ARG A 16 -5.26 15.88 -2.88
CA ARG A 16 -4.33 15.43 -1.84
C ARG A 16 -4.94 14.28 -1.06
N PRO A 17 -4.15 13.41 -0.48
CA PRO A 17 -4.66 12.28 0.30
C PRO A 17 -5.71 12.69 1.33
N GLU A 18 -5.46 13.78 2.04
CA GLU A 18 -6.33 14.27 3.11
C GLU A 18 -7.66 14.85 2.60
N ILE A 19 -7.68 15.31 1.34
CA ILE A 19 -8.87 15.92 0.73
C ILE A 19 -9.66 14.89 -0.06
N SER A 20 -8.99 14.13 -0.92
CA SER A 20 -9.67 13.22 -1.84
C SER A 20 -10.01 11.87 -1.23
N ILE A 21 -9.09 11.24 -0.52
CA ILE A 21 -9.35 9.89 0.05
C ILE A 21 -10.42 9.95 1.14
N GLU A 22 -10.45 11.01 1.93
CA GLU A 22 -11.34 11.15 3.08
C GLU A 22 -12.64 11.91 2.77
N ASN A 23 -12.75 12.56 1.60
CA ASN A 23 -13.93 13.32 1.22
C ASN A 23 -15.04 12.41 0.69
N PRO A 24 -16.18 12.24 1.39
CA PRO A 24 -17.27 11.35 0.97
C PRO A 24 -17.88 11.76 -0.37
N GLU A 25 -17.95 13.06 -0.67
CA GLU A 25 -18.56 13.58 -1.90
C GLU A 25 -17.65 13.30 -3.11
N TRP A 26 -16.35 13.50 -2.95
CA TRP A 26 -15.37 13.15 -3.98
C TRP A 26 -15.39 11.63 -4.23
N ARG A 27 -15.39 10.81 -3.18
CA ARG A 27 -15.45 9.34 -3.31
C ARG A 27 -16.71 8.90 -4.06
N LYS A 28 -17.86 9.48 -3.73
CA LYS A 28 -19.11 9.21 -4.44
C LYS A 28 -19.05 9.61 -5.91
N ALA A 29 -18.44 10.75 -6.24
CA ALA A 29 -18.26 11.20 -7.62
C ALA A 29 -17.35 10.25 -8.43
N MET A 30 -16.41 9.58 -7.77
CA MET A 30 -15.50 8.59 -8.37
C MET A 30 -16.04 7.16 -8.34
N ASP A 31 -17.32 6.97 -8.00
CA ASP A 31 -17.95 5.64 -7.85
C ASP A 31 -17.19 4.75 -6.84
N LEU A 32 -16.75 5.34 -5.75
CA LEU A 32 -16.08 4.67 -4.63
C LEU A 32 -17.00 4.62 -3.41
N PRO A 33 -16.80 3.67 -2.49
CA PRO A 33 -17.46 3.69 -1.19
C PRO A 33 -17.26 5.04 -0.50
N THR A 34 -18.32 5.61 0.09
CA THR A 34 -18.29 6.94 0.72
C THR A 34 -17.35 7.05 1.91
N ALA A 35 -17.09 5.92 2.59
CA ALA A 35 -16.04 5.82 3.59
C ALA A 35 -14.78 5.20 2.97
N PRO A 36 -13.59 5.73 3.28
CA PRO A 36 -12.35 5.06 2.92
C PRO A 36 -12.27 3.69 3.61
N PRO A 37 -11.43 2.77 3.08
CA PRO A 37 -11.20 1.49 3.74
C PRO A 37 -10.82 1.72 5.20
N ASN A 38 -11.52 1.06 6.11
CA ASN A 38 -11.21 1.12 7.54
C ASN A 38 -9.98 0.25 7.81
N THR A 39 -8.87 0.60 7.21
CA THR A 39 -7.59 -0.06 7.36
C THR A 39 -6.66 0.88 8.09
N GLU A 40 -6.22 0.45 9.20
CA GLU A 40 -5.37 1.21 10.11
C GLU A 40 -3.98 1.56 9.54
N PRO A 41 -3.34 0.77 8.61
CA PRO A 41 -2.13 1.20 7.91
C PRO A 41 -2.25 2.58 7.28
N ARG A 42 -3.45 2.96 6.89
CA ARG A 42 -3.76 4.28 6.37
C ARG A 42 -3.50 5.42 7.37
N LEU A 43 -3.62 5.13 8.66
CA LEU A 43 -3.43 6.12 9.74
C LEU A 43 -1.96 6.32 10.11
N LEU A 44 -1.06 5.46 9.62
CA LEU A 44 0.34 5.44 10.01
C LEU A 44 1.25 6.06 8.97
N GLY A 45 2.27 6.75 9.47
CA GLY A 45 3.30 7.36 8.64
C GLY A 45 2.81 8.56 7.83
N SER A 46 3.73 9.18 7.13
CA SER A 46 3.47 10.33 6.27
C SER A 46 3.15 9.91 4.83
N TRP A 47 2.30 10.68 4.19
CA TRP A 47 2.08 10.56 2.77
C TRP A 47 3.27 11.07 1.96
N LYS A 48 3.62 10.35 0.92
CA LYS A 48 4.51 10.80 -0.17
C LYS A 48 3.73 10.70 -1.47
N ILE A 49 3.80 11.74 -2.26
CA ILE A 49 3.07 11.88 -3.52
C ILE A 49 4.00 11.51 -4.67
N ALA A 50 3.52 10.69 -5.58
CA ALA A 50 4.13 10.44 -6.87
C ALA A 50 3.11 10.74 -7.98
N ARG A 51 3.51 11.51 -8.99
CA ARG A 51 2.68 11.90 -10.13
C ARG A 51 2.96 11.07 -11.38
N SER A 52 4.00 10.27 -11.32
CA SER A 52 4.47 9.46 -12.42
C SER A 52 5.06 8.14 -11.93
N TYR A 53 5.18 7.19 -12.85
CA TYR A 53 5.90 5.95 -12.59
C TYR A 53 7.32 6.23 -12.08
N LYS A 54 8.04 7.16 -12.74
CA LYS A 54 9.42 7.48 -12.35
C LYS A 54 9.50 7.98 -10.91
N GLU A 55 8.64 8.93 -10.53
CA GLU A 55 8.61 9.45 -9.16
C GLU A 55 8.32 8.34 -8.13
N ALA A 56 7.39 7.42 -8.44
CA ALA A 56 7.12 6.29 -7.57
C ALA A 56 8.35 5.40 -7.36
N ILE A 57 9.09 5.08 -8.44
CA ILE A 57 10.29 4.26 -8.36
C ILE A 57 11.42 4.97 -7.60
N ASP A 58 11.56 6.28 -7.77
CA ASP A 58 12.53 7.08 -7.02
C ASP A 58 12.20 7.03 -5.51
N LEU A 59 10.92 7.11 -5.13
CA LEU A 59 10.47 6.95 -3.74
C LEU A 59 10.77 5.54 -3.19
N PHE A 60 10.51 4.49 -3.96
CA PHE A 60 10.84 3.11 -3.55
C PHE A 60 12.34 2.92 -3.33
N SER A 61 13.16 3.51 -4.19
CA SER A 61 14.62 3.46 -4.05
C SER A 61 15.13 4.19 -2.81
N GLN A 62 14.47 5.28 -2.44
CA GLN A 62 14.87 6.11 -1.30
C GLN A 62 14.35 5.63 0.04
N PHE A 63 13.12 5.11 0.09
CA PHE A 63 12.39 4.84 1.34
C PHE A 63 11.98 3.37 1.52
N GLY A 64 12.24 2.52 0.54
CA GLY A 64 11.68 1.16 0.48
C GLY A 64 10.22 1.17 0.04
N LEU A 65 9.55 0.02 0.12
CA LEU A 65 8.15 -0.08 -0.24
C LEU A 65 7.23 0.53 0.83
N PRO A 66 6.08 1.12 0.44
CA PRO A 66 5.17 1.75 1.38
C PRO A 66 4.38 0.73 2.20
N LEU A 67 3.88 1.14 3.37
CA LEU A 67 2.94 0.34 4.17
C LEU A 67 1.52 0.41 3.61
N PHE A 68 1.15 1.53 3.03
CA PHE A 68 -0.14 1.75 2.37
C PHE A 68 0.07 2.46 1.04
N ALA A 69 -0.70 2.10 0.01
CA ALA A 69 -0.68 2.78 -1.26
C ALA A 69 -2.09 3.07 -1.78
N SER A 70 -2.30 4.29 -2.24
CA SER A 70 -3.51 4.71 -2.95
C SER A 70 -3.16 4.98 -4.40
N PHE A 71 -3.75 4.23 -5.33
CA PHE A 71 -3.39 4.23 -6.74
C PHE A 71 -4.43 4.96 -7.57
N ASP A 72 -4.00 5.90 -8.41
CA ASP A 72 -4.69 6.22 -9.64
C ASP A 72 -4.24 5.27 -10.77
N HIS A 73 -5.05 5.20 -11.84
CA HIS A 73 -4.71 4.42 -13.03
C HIS A 73 -3.85 5.22 -14.01
N ASP A 74 -4.25 6.44 -14.31
CA ASP A 74 -3.58 7.26 -15.32
C ASP A 74 -2.47 8.11 -14.69
N LEU A 75 -1.28 8.16 -15.30
CA LEU A 75 -0.12 8.89 -14.79
C LEU A 75 0.45 9.84 -15.83
N ALA A 76 1.10 10.91 -15.35
CA ALA A 76 1.62 12.02 -16.16
C ALA A 76 2.67 11.61 -17.22
N ASP A 77 3.39 10.51 -17.02
CA ASP A 77 4.43 10.03 -17.93
C ASP A 77 3.93 9.03 -18.98
N GLY A 78 2.62 8.89 -19.14
CA GLY A 78 1.99 7.98 -20.08
C GLY A 78 2.04 6.51 -19.69
N ARG A 79 2.49 6.20 -18.48
CA ARG A 79 2.36 4.90 -17.82
C ARG A 79 1.08 4.86 -16.99
N ASP A 80 0.78 3.73 -16.43
CA ASP A 80 -0.39 3.49 -15.61
C ASP A 80 -0.03 3.03 -14.19
N GLY A 81 -0.98 3.14 -13.28
CA GLY A 81 -0.80 2.71 -11.89
C GLY A 81 -0.52 1.22 -11.76
N ILE A 82 -1.00 0.40 -12.73
CA ILE A 82 -0.70 -1.05 -12.73
C ILE A 82 0.78 -1.31 -12.97
N SER A 83 1.48 -0.46 -13.73
CA SER A 83 2.93 -0.57 -13.94
C SER A 83 3.69 -0.33 -12.63
N VAL A 84 3.22 0.58 -11.79
CA VAL A 84 3.80 0.82 -10.46
C VAL A 84 3.53 -0.38 -9.54
N ALA A 85 2.31 -0.90 -9.53
CA ALA A 85 1.95 -2.09 -8.75
C ALA A 85 2.78 -3.32 -9.17
N LYS A 86 2.97 -3.54 -10.47
CA LYS A 86 3.87 -4.59 -11.00
C LYS A 86 5.29 -4.42 -10.49
N ARG A 87 5.82 -3.20 -10.53
CA ARG A 87 7.19 -2.96 -10.05
C ARG A 87 7.35 -3.18 -8.56
N MET A 88 6.34 -2.85 -7.75
CA MET A 88 6.34 -3.19 -6.32
C MET A 88 6.43 -4.70 -6.10
N ILE A 89 5.63 -5.47 -6.83
CA ILE A 89 5.62 -6.94 -6.76
C ILE A 89 6.97 -7.51 -7.21
N GLU A 90 7.53 -7.04 -8.33
CA GLU A 90 8.84 -7.48 -8.82
C GLU A 90 9.94 -7.26 -7.78
N LEU A 91 9.98 -6.05 -7.17
CA LEU A 91 10.96 -5.73 -6.14
C LEU A 91 10.85 -6.64 -4.91
N ASP A 92 9.63 -6.97 -4.51
CA ASP A 92 9.41 -7.87 -3.38
C ASP A 92 9.77 -9.33 -3.74
N LEU A 93 9.43 -9.80 -4.94
CA LEU A 93 9.83 -11.11 -5.44
C LEU A 93 11.35 -11.25 -5.58
N ASP A 94 12.03 -10.23 -6.11
CA ASP A 94 13.49 -10.20 -6.24
C ASP A 94 14.20 -10.28 -4.87
N ALA A 95 13.49 -9.95 -3.81
CA ALA A 95 13.95 -9.99 -2.43
C ALA A 95 13.29 -11.10 -1.58
N ASP A 96 12.82 -12.16 -2.23
CA ASP A 96 12.18 -13.32 -1.58
C ASP A 96 11.01 -12.94 -0.65
N GLY A 97 10.20 -11.93 -1.04
CA GLY A 97 9.03 -11.50 -0.29
C GLY A 97 9.34 -10.68 0.97
N SER A 98 10.55 -10.14 1.09
CA SER A 98 11.02 -9.47 2.31
C SER A 98 10.87 -7.94 2.33
N LEU A 99 10.52 -7.31 1.20
CA LEU A 99 10.46 -5.84 1.12
C LEU A 99 9.07 -5.28 1.38
N LEU A 100 8.02 -5.94 0.92
CA LEU A 100 6.65 -5.50 1.17
C LEU A 100 6.21 -5.97 2.55
N SER A 101 5.70 -5.04 3.37
CA SER A 101 5.17 -5.40 4.69
C SER A 101 4.05 -6.44 4.56
N ARG A 102 3.99 -7.38 5.50
CA ARG A 102 2.85 -8.30 5.63
C ARG A 102 1.54 -7.58 5.96
N PHE A 103 1.64 -6.36 6.49
CA PHE A 103 0.50 -5.49 6.79
C PHE A 103 0.20 -4.51 5.66
N PHE A 104 0.86 -4.65 4.52
CA PHE A 104 0.59 -3.79 3.37
C PHE A 104 -0.89 -3.84 2.99
N CYS A 105 -1.46 -2.66 2.87
CA CYS A 105 -2.81 -2.44 2.37
C CYS A 105 -2.79 -1.43 1.23
N TYR A 106 -3.82 -1.46 0.42
CA TYR A 106 -3.95 -0.52 -0.70
C TYR A 106 -5.39 -0.11 -0.95
N GLU A 107 -5.55 0.94 -1.70
CA GLU A 107 -6.79 1.41 -2.30
C GLU A 107 -6.53 1.81 -3.75
N VAL A 108 -7.54 1.70 -4.60
CA VAL A 108 -7.51 2.26 -5.95
C VAL A 108 -8.58 3.32 -6.06
N HIS A 109 -8.18 4.58 -6.25
CA HIS A 109 -9.06 5.75 -6.26
C HIS A 109 -9.33 6.30 -7.66
N SER A 110 -8.96 5.56 -8.71
CA SER A 110 -9.17 5.97 -10.11
C SER A 110 -10.64 5.96 -10.52
N GLY A 111 -11.06 6.92 -11.35
CA GLY A 111 -12.34 6.90 -12.04
C GLY A 111 -12.44 5.83 -13.13
N ASN A 112 -11.33 5.29 -13.60
CA ASN A 112 -11.27 4.22 -14.59
C ASN A 112 -11.58 2.86 -13.95
N ARG A 113 -12.81 2.37 -14.15
CA ARG A 113 -13.27 1.10 -13.56
C ARG A 113 -12.40 -0.10 -13.97
N VAL A 114 -12.06 -0.20 -15.25
CA VAL A 114 -11.22 -1.31 -15.75
C VAL A 114 -9.82 -1.24 -15.14
N GLY A 115 -9.25 -0.04 -15.06
CA GLY A 115 -7.98 0.18 -14.38
C GLY A 115 -8.01 -0.22 -12.90
N ARG A 116 -9.09 0.13 -12.17
CA ARG A 116 -9.29 -0.30 -10.78
C ARG A 116 -9.31 -1.82 -10.64
N GLU A 117 -10.11 -2.49 -11.48
CA GLU A 117 -10.25 -3.96 -11.45
C GLU A 117 -8.91 -4.64 -11.76
N ASN A 118 -8.14 -4.13 -12.72
CA ASN A 118 -6.83 -4.68 -13.09
C ASN A 118 -5.79 -4.52 -11.98
N ILE A 119 -5.68 -3.33 -11.37
CA ILE A 119 -4.75 -3.09 -10.26
C ILE A 119 -5.14 -3.95 -9.06
N SER A 120 -6.44 -3.96 -8.71
CA SER A 120 -6.93 -4.74 -7.57
C SER A 120 -6.75 -6.25 -7.79
N GLY A 121 -7.04 -6.75 -8.98
CA GLY A 121 -6.84 -8.16 -9.33
C GLY A 121 -5.37 -8.58 -9.20
N LEU A 122 -4.46 -7.74 -9.70
CA LEU A 122 -3.02 -8.00 -9.62
C LEU A 122 -2.52 -8.03 -8.16
N LEU A 123 -2.83 -6.99 -7.38
CA LEU A 123 -2.37 -6.88 -6.00
C LEU A 123 -3.00 -7.96 -5.11
N ASN A 124 -4.32 -8.20 -5.24
CA ASN A 124 -4.99 -9.26 -4.48
C ASN A 124 -4.40 -10.63 -4.79
N GLY A 125 -4.17 -10.95 -6.07
CA GLY A 125 -3.55 -12.20 -6.47
C GLY A 125 -2.18 -12.41 -5.84
N TYR A 126 -1.36 -11.36 -5.82
CA TYR A 126 -0.04 -11.41 -5.21
C TYR A 126 -0.11 -11.55 -3.68
N LEU A 127 -0.96 -10.78 -3.01
CA LEU A 127 -1.10 -10.84 -1.55
C LEU A 127 -1.64 -12.20 -1.06
N VAL A 128 -2.57 -12.79 -1.81
CA VAL A 128 -3.06 -14.16 -1.55
C VAL A 128 -1.94 -15.18 -1.72
N HIS A 129 -1.14 -15.07 -2.79
CA HIS A 129 0.02 -15.94 -3.00
C HIS A 129 1.01 -15.84 -1.83
N ARG A 130 1.40 -14.62 -1.45
CA ARG A 130 2.29 -14.41 -0.29
C ARG A 130 1.74 -15.02 1.00
N ALA A 131 0.44 -14.86 1.25
CA ALA A 131 -0.20 -15.44 2.44
C ALA A 131 -0.19 -16.97 2.42
N SER A 132 -0.26 -17.60 1.23
CA SER A 132 -0.18 -19.07 1.10
C SER A 132 1.23 -19.61 1.25
N GLU A 133 2.24 -18.86 0.84
CA GLU A 133 3.67 -19.22 1.01
C GLU A 133 4.16 -19.00 2.44
N ALA A 134 3.61 -17.98 3.11
CA ALA A 134 3.93 -17.74 4.51
C ALA A 134 3.25 -18.78 5.38
N ASP A 135 4.01 -19.71 5.94
CA ASP A 135 3.50 -20.56 7.02
C ASP A 135 3.27 -19.72 8.27
N LEU A 136 2.09 -19.11 8.30
CA LEU A 136 1.65 -18.26 9.42
C LEU A 136 1.09 -19.10 10.58
N SER A 137 0.99 -20.41 10.43
CA SER A 137 0.33 -21.32 11.38
C SER A 137 1.04 -21.47 12.73
N GLY A 138 2.23 -20.92 12.88
CA GLY A 138 3.04 -20.97 14.10
C GLY A 138 3.56 -19.63 14.60
N LEU A 139 3.25 -18.51 13.92
CA LEU A 139 3.77 -17.19 14.29
C LEU A 139 3.17 -16.69 15.60
N ARG A 140 3.99 -16.71 16.64
CA ARG A 140 3.71 -15.98 17.89
C ARG A 140 4.24 -14.55 17.76
N PRO A 141 3.66 -13.59 18.50
CA PRO A 141 4.18 -12.23 18.56
C PRO A 141 5.69 -12.13 18.80
N GLY A 142 6.26 -13.05 19.60
CA GLY A 142 7.70 -13.11 19.86
C GLY A 142 8.56 -13.61 18.69
N ASP A 143 7.98 -14.38 17.77
CA ASP A 143 8.70 -14.94 16.61
C ASP A 143 8.89 -13.90 15.52
N LEU A 144 8.00 -12.91 15.45
CA LEU A 144 8.13 -11.73 14.58
C LEU A 144 9.32 -10.85 14.99
N LEU A 145 9.70 -10.90 16.25
CA LEU A 145 10.87 -10.20 16.80
C LEU A 145 12.18 -10.96 16.57
N ALA A 146 12.12 -12.23 16.19
CA ALA A 146 13.27 -13.10 15.97
C ALA A 146 13.73 -13.17 14.50
N GLY A 147 13.03 -12.54 13.57
CA GLY A 147 13.36 -12.50 12.14
C GLY A 147 14.52 -11.58 11.78
N SER A 148 15.08 -11.74 10.60
CA SER A 148 16.37 -11.20 10.17
C SER A 148 16.46 -9.67 9.95
N SER A 149 15.37 -8.91 10.06
CA SER A 149 15.40 -7.43 10.13
C SER A 149 14.67 -6.94 11.37
N LYS A 150 15.21 -7.33 12.51
CA LYS A 150 14.62 -7.23 13.84
C LYS A 150 13.99 -5.88 14.21
N GLU A 151 14.51 -4.78 13.70
CA GLU A 151 13.99 -3.44 14.02
C GLU A 151 12.73 -3.10 13.22
N LYS A 152 12.70 -3.46 11.93
CA LYS A 152 11.56 -3.18 11.05
C LYS A 152 10.36 -4.03 11.46
N ASP A 153 10.58 -5.33 11.65
CA ASP A 153 9.52 -6.27 12.06
C ASP A 153 8.99 -5.94 13.44
N ALA A 154 9.86 -5.51 14.38
CA ALA A 154 9.46 -5.07 15.71
C ALA A 154 8.63 -3.77 15.69
N GLU A 155 8.93 -2.85 14.79
CA GLU A 155 8.17 -1.62 14.64
C GLU A 155 6.82 -1.89 13.98
N GLU A 156 6.77 -2.71 12.92
CA GLU A 156 5.54 -3.14 12.28
C GLU A 156 4.64 -3.90 13.26
N PHE A 157 5.22 -4.79 14.08
CA PHE A 157 4.49 -5.51 15.11
C PHE A 157 3.93 -4.59 16.20
N ARG A 158 4.74 -3.65 16.72
CA ARG A 158 4.27 -2.67 17.71
C ARG A 158 3.12 -1.85 17.19
N VAL A 159 3.21 -1.45 15.93
CA VAL A 159 2.18 -0.71 15.24
C VAL A 159 0.91 -1.55 15.09
N ALA A 160 1.01 -2.77 14.57
CA ALA A 160 -0.12 -3.67 14.39
C ALA A 160 -0.81 -3.99 15.73
N ASN A 161 -0.04 -4.19 16.80
CA ASN A 161 -0.57 -4.44 18.13
C ASN A 161 -1.25 -3.19 18.73
N ALA A 162 -0.63 -2.02 18.59
CA ALA A 162 -1.21 -0.74 19.06
C ALA A 162 -2.53 -0.41 18.37
N LEU A 163 -2.75 -0.93 17.16
CA LEU A 163 -3.94 -0.72 16.35
C LEU A 163 -4.98 -1.83 16.46
N GLY A 164 -4.72 -2.87 17.26
CA GLY A 164 -5.63 -3.99 17.44
C GLY A 164 -5.80 -4.90 16.22
N TRP A 165 -4.83 -4.91 15.30
CA TRP A 165 -4.87 -5.78 14.11
C TRP A 165 -4.48 -7.22 14.40
N ILE A 166 -3.80 -7.44 15.51
CA ILE A 166 -3.42 -8.77 15.97
C ILE A 166 -4.40 -9.14 17.06
N GLU A 167 -5.41 -9.95 16.73
CA GLU A 167 -6.30 -10.53 17.73
C GLU A 167 -5.54 -11.59 18.55
N GLY A 168 -5.61 -11.49 19.85
CA GLY A 168 -5.27 -12.61 20.74
C GLY A 168 -3.87 -12.61 21.33
N VAL A 169 -3.33 -11.44 21.68
CA VAL A 169 -2.19 -11.36 22.60
C VAL A 169 -2.62 -10.86 23.97
#